data_fb4febc43a3e8ea06f76eff9c9a646f6
#
_entry.id   fb4febc43a3e8ea06f76eff9c9a646f6
#
_cell.length_a   1.000
_cell.length_b   1.000
_cell.length_c   1.000
_cell.angle_alpha   90.00
_cell.angle_beta   90.00
_cell.angle_gamma   90.00
#
_symmetry.space_group_name_H-M   'P 1'
#
loop_
_entity.id
_entity.type
_entity.pdbx_description
1 polymer ?
#
loop_
_entity_poly.entity_id
_entity_poly.type
_entity_poly.pdbx_seq_one_letter_code
_entity_poly.pdbx_strand_id
1 'polypeptide(L)'
;MRQLVTYITFFIISLSAGLSQERIILLNEGLWQADNGRVTYFQDGNVVSNQWFRDVNGFKLGDTPNDIIQVNENLIAIAVNWSNLVQFITPEGKAVAATEDVPNNRKLCTDGKYVYVTSYGHECETVNGTQYFEKGFVAKIDINDFKVKATCEVGYEPEGIALYDGYLFVANTGGYAGQEDHEYETTVSIINANSMTVEGNIDTQVPNLYGKMSQSGQYLCINSPGDYYEIPASSLIMDCKKALKGEDCFVTLSSPATYNCTTLDGRFLIVGSSFSYIEGGYADLTYMTIDPGLVIESKGEQGIEETLPGTLVTDLADMTQPYGIYVNPYTGYIYGTDAGSYDGAGFLYQWTPQGELMGKHKVYINPGHFLALPPDGYWNGMQSIHDSEFTIHNDAIYDIMGRRIDSTLCTRHSSLIIRNGKKYIFNK
;
A
#
# COMPACT_ATOMS: atom_id res chain seq x y z
N MET A 1 -27.65 17.11 68.34
CA MET A 1 -27.40 16.19 67.23
C MET A 1 -27.38 17.02 65.94
N ARG A 2 -26.20 17.36 65.45
CA ARG A 2 -26.02 18.02 64.14
C ARG A 2 -25.72 16.97 63.13
N GLN A 3 -26.58 16.79 62.12
CA GLN A 3 -26.34 15.92 60.97
C GLN A 3 -25.36 16.63 60.05
N LEU A 4 -24.22 15.96 59.79
CA LEU A 4 -23.21 16.38 58.80
C LEU A 4 -23.68 15.77 57.48
N VAL A 5 -24.11 16.62 56.53
CA VAL A 5 -24.41 16.20 55.16
C VAL A 5 -23.12 16.34 54.35
N THR A 6 -22.53 15.21 54.00
CA THR A 6 -21.34 15.16 53.14
C THR A 6 -21.77 15.16 51.67
N TYR A 7 -21.53 16.24 50.94
CA TYR A 7 -21.69 16.30 49.50
C TYR A 7 -20.50 15.61 48.83
N ILE A 8 -20.71 14.46 48.23
CA ILE A 8 -19.74 13.83 47.33
C ILE A 8 -19.97 14.43 45.93
N THR A 9 -19.08 15.35 45.56
CA THR A 9 -19.03 15.88 44.21
C THR A 9 -18.32 14.87 43.32
N PHE A 10 -19.03 14.14 42.46
CA PHE A 10 -18.45 13.33 41.42
C PHE A 10 -17.88 14.26 40.33
N PHE A 11 -16.57 14.39 40.30
CA PHE A 11 -15.87 14.94 39.15
C PHE A 11 -15.86 13.88 38.03
N ILE A 12 -16.80 13.99 37.09
CA ILE A 12 -16.71 13.26 35.83
C ILE A 12 -15.60 13.95 35.04
N ILE A 13 -14.39 13.42 35.13
CA ILE A 13 -13.34 13.71 34.15
C ILE A 13 -13.78 13.00 32.87
N SER A 14 -14.44 13.74 31.98
CA SER A 14 -14.54 13.35 30.59
C SER A 14 -13.13 13.33 30.01
N LEU A 15 -12.47 12.16 30.02
CA LEU A 15 -11.40 11.91 29.08
C LEU A 15 -12.02 12.00 27.68
N SER A 16 -11.99 13.18 27.09
CA SER A 16 -11.99 13.29 25.65
C SER A 16 -10.67 12.63 25.21
N ALA A 17 -10.68 11.31 25.01
CA ALA A 17 -9.74 10.70 24.11
C ALA A 17 -9.90 11.53 22.82
N GLY A 18 -8.92 12.32 22.47
CA GLY A 18 -8.90 13.00 21.19
C GLY A 18 -9.06 11.89 20.16
N LEU A 19 -10.24 11.80 19.57
CA LEU A 19 -10.48 10.89 18.47
C LEU A 19 -9.42 11.26 17.44
N SER A 20 -8.55 10.33 17.15
CA SER A 20 -7.57 10.50 16.08
C SER A 20 -8.36 10.84 14.83
N GLN A 21 -8.06 11.97 14.22
CA GLN A 21 -8.77 12.45 13.05
C GLN A 21 -8.54 11.47 11.90
N GLU A 22 -9.58 10.72 11.52
CA GLU A 22 -9.53 9.78 10.40
C GLU A 22 -9.65 10.56 9.09
N ARG A 23 -8.58 10.56 8.30
CA ARG A 23 -8.54 11.20 6.98
C ARG A 23 -8.01 10.23 5.95
N ILE A 24 -8.87 9.83 5.02
CA ILE A 24 -8.54 8.87 3.96
C ILE A 24 -8.72 9.54 2.59
N ILE A 25 -7.71 9.42 1.76
CA ILE A 25 -7.78 9.70 0.33
C ILE A 25 -7.97 8.35 -0.37
N LEU A 26 -9.03 8.24 -1.17
CA LEU A 26 -9.35 7.05 -1.94
C LEU A 26 -9.36 7.42 -3.42
N LEU A 27 -8.52 6.76 -4.21
CA LEU A 27 -8.57 6.87 -5.66
C LEU A 27 -9.66 5.97 -6.21
N ASN A 28 -10.43 6.53 -7.14
CA ASN A 28 -11.40 5.80 -7.94
C ASN A 28 -10.89 5.84 -9.39
N GLU A 29 -10.57 4.68 -9.95
CA GLU A 29 -9.97 4.58 -11.28
C GLU A 29 -10.88 5.16 -12.38
N GLY A 30 -12.20 5.07 -12.17
CA GLY A 30 -13.19 5.42 -13.18
C GLY A 30 -13.35 4.31 -14.21
N LEU A 31 -13.80 4.69 -15.40
CA LEU A 31 -13.86 3.81 -16.57
C LEU A 31 -12.65 4.09 -17.46
N TRP A 32 -11.99 3.05 -17.86
CA TRP A 32 -10.85 3.09 -18.77
C TRP A 32 -11.19 3.86 -20.07
N GLN A 33 -10.30 4.77 -20.47
CA GLN A 33 -10.46 5.69 -21.61
C GLN A 33 -11.60 6.73 -21.46
N ALA A 34 -12.16 6.92 -20.28
CA ALA A 34 -13.25 7.86 -20.08
C ALA A 34 -12.81 9.22 -19.47
N ASP A 35 -11.52 9.36 -19.14
CA ASP A 35 -10.97 10.56 -18.49
C ASP A 35 -11.83 10.99 -17.28
N ASN A 36 -12.20 10.02 -16.46
CA ASN A 36 -13.11 10.23 -15.36
C ASN A 36 -12.63 9.69 -14.01
N GLY A 37 -11.33 9.39 -13.88
CA GLY A 37 -10.70 9.07 -12.60
C GLY A 37 -10.94 10.16 -11.57
N ARG A 38 -11.17 9.78 -10.30
CA ARG A 38 -11.52 10.71 -9.22
C ARG A 38 -10.79 10.41 -7.92
N VAL A 39 -10.78 11.42 -7.07
CA VAL A 39 -10.34 11.30 -5.68
C VAL A 39 -11.54 11.51 -4.77
N THR A 40 -11.85 10.50 -3.97
CA THR A 40 -12.77 10.63 -2.84
C THR A 40 -11.96 11.04 -1.60
N TYR A 41 -12.42 12.07 -0.91
CA TYR A 41 -11.90 12.45 0.39
C TYR A 41 -12.91 12.05 1.48
N PHE A 42 -12.46 11.23 2.40
CA PHE A 42 -13.24 10.71 3.51
C PHE A 42 -12.62 11.20 4.82
N GLN A 43 -13.47 11.72 5.70
CA GLN A 43 -13.01 12.24 6.98
C GLN A 43 -14.03 11.92 8.09
N ASP A 44 -13.55 11.40 9.20
CA ASP A 44 -14.32 11.18 10.44
C ASP A 44 -15.67 10.46 10.19
N GLY A 45 -15.64 9.37 9.43
CA GLY A 45 -16.84 8.57 9.13
C GLY A 45 -17.71 9.12 8.00
N ASN A 46 -17.28 10.13 7.24
CA ASN A 46 -18.09 10.75 6.20
C ASN A 46 -17.31 10.94 4.88
N VAL A 47 -18.00 10.73 3.77
CA VAL A 47 -17.51 11.18 2.45
C VAL A 47 -17.70 12.69 2.36
N VAL A 48 -16.60 13.43 2.38
CA VAL A 48 -16.59 14.90 2.24
C VAL A 48 -16.77 15.29 0.77
N SER A 49 -16.06 14.62 -0.14
CA SER A 49 -16.21 14.81 -1.58
C SER A 49 -15.83 13.53 -2.34
N ASN A 50 -16.56 13.24 -3.42
CA ASN A 50 -16.24 12.17 -4.39
C ASN A 50 -15.48 12.69 -5.62
N GLN A 51 -15.05 13.94 -5.61
CA GLN A 51 -14.25 14.58 -6.67
C GLN A 51 -13.28 15.62 -6.11
N TRP A 52 -12.77 15.33 -4.92
CA TRP A 52 -11.99 16.26 -4.09
C TRP A 52 -10.85 16.97 -4.85
N PHE A 53 -10.06 16.25 -5.65
CA PHE A 53 -9.01 16.88 -6.44
C PHE A 53 -9.56 17.98 -7.38
N ARG A 54 -10.68 17.70 -8.05
CA ARG A 54 -11.33 18.68 -8.93
C ARG A 54 -11.92 19.86 -8.17
N ASP A 55 -12.52 19.61 -7.01
CA ASP A 55 -13.11 20.66 -6.18
C ASP A 55 -12.04 21.65 -5.70
N VAL A 56 -10.83 21.15 -5.39
CA VAL A 56 -9.70 21.99 -4.94
C VAL A 56 -9.03 22.73 -6.11
N ASN A 57 -8.87 22.08 -7.28
CA ASN A 57 -8.01 22.59 -8.36
C ASN A 57 -8.76 23.13 -9.57
N GLY A 58 -10.05 22.85 -9.72
CA GLY A 58 -10.86 23.30 -10.86
C GLY A 58 -10.64 22.52 -12.16
N PHE A 59 -9.79 21.48 -12.16
CA PHE A 59 -9.55 20.59 -13.31
C PHE A 59 -9.54 19.12 -12.89
N LYS A 60 -9.61 18.20 -13.86
CA LYS A 60 -9.65 16.76 -13.62
C LYS A 60 -8.26 16.22 -13.23
N LEU A 61 -8.23 15.11 -12.48
CA LEU A 61 -7.00 14.38 -12.19
C LEU A 61 -6.46 13.66 -13.43
N GLY A 62 -7.35 13.06 -14.22
CA GLY A 62 -7.03 12.25 -15.40
C GLY A 62 -7.75 10.90 -15.40
N ASP A 63 -7.22 9.97 -16.17
CA ASP A 63 -7.79 8.65 -16.39
C ASP A 63 -7.00 7.56 -15.64
N THR A 64 -7.70 6.68 -14.98
CA THR A 64 -7.20 5.49 -14.30
C THR A 64 -6.07 5.80 -13.29
N PRO A 65 -6.33 6.60 -12.23
CA PRO A 65 -5.37 6.73 -11.14
C PRO A 65 -5.27 5.40 -10.38
N ASN A 66 -4.08 4.82 -10.29
CA ASN A 66 -3.90 3.43 -9.83
C ASN A 66 -2.86 3.22 -8.72
N ASP A 67 -2.28 4.27 -8.18
CA ASP A 67 -1.55 4.22 -6.91
C ASP A 67 -1.38 5.61 -6.29
N ILE A 68 -1.22 5.64 -4.97
CA ILE A 68 -1.03 6.88 -4.20
C ILE A 68 -0.12 6.61 -3.01
N ILE A 69 0.84 7.52 -2.78
CA ILE A 69 1.75 7.45 -1.64
C ILE A 69 1.97 8.82 -0.99
N GLN A 70 2.19 8.83 0.32
CA GLN A 70 2.77 9.97 1.02
C GLN A 70 4.28 10.01 0.75
N VAL A 71 4.79 11.09 0.17
CA VAL A 71 6.23 11.26 -0.09
C VAL A 71 6.93 11.86 1.14
N ASN A 72 6.35 12.92 1.69
CA ASN A 72 6.79 13.56 2.93
C ASN A 72 5.61 14.33 3.56
N GLU A 73 5.87 15.13 4.60
CA GLU A 73 4.82 15.88 5.31
C GLU A 73 3.99 16.81 4.40
N ASN A 74 4.56 17.30 3.29
CA ASN A 74 3.97 18.32 2.42
C ASN A 74 3.61 17.81 1.02
N LEU A 75 3.92 16.53 0.71
CA LEU A 75 3.84 16.05 -0.65
C LEU A 75 3.28 14.61 -0.73
N ILE A 76 2.33 14.44 -1.64
CA ILE A 76 1.73 13.17 -2.03
C ILE A 76 1.95 12.99 -3.53
N ALA A 77 2.24 11.77 -3.96
CA ALA A 77 2.34 11.39 -5.37
C ALA A 77 1.20 10.43 -5.74
N ILE A 78 0.62 10.65 -6.92
CA ILE A 78 -0.45 9.82 -7.51
C ILE A 78 0.00 9.37 -8.90
N ALA A 79 0.05 8.06 -9.12
CA ALA A 79 0.22 7.50 -10.45
C ALA A 79 -1.12 7.55 -11.20
N VAL A 80 -1.15 8.24 -12.35
CA VAL A 80 -2.34 8.37 -13.20
C VAL A 80 -2.05 7.63 -14.50
N ASN A 81 -2.38 6.35 -14.50
CA ASN A 81 -1.90 5.36 -15.47
C ASN A 81 -2.19 5.74 -16.92
N TRP A 82 -3.46 5.84 -17.30
CA TRP A 82 -3.86 6.09 -18.68
C TRP A 82 -3.56 7.53 -19.14
N SER A 83 -3.44 8.47 -18.19
CA SER A 83 -2.98 9.83 -18.51
C SER A 83 -1.46 9.95 -18.61
N ASN A 84 -0.71 8.87 -18.39
CA ASN A 84 0.74 8.79 -18.54
C ASN A 84 1.50 9.83 -17.69
N LEU A 85 0.99 10.16 -16.51
CA LEU A 85 1.59 11.15 -15.63
C LEU A 85 1.62 10.71 -14.16
N VAL A 86 2.55 11.30 -13.41
CA VAL A 86 2.55 11.25 -11.95
C VAL A 86 2.18 12.63 -11.43
N GLN A 87 1.01 12.73 -10.81
CA GLN A 87 0.51 13.98 -10.22
C GLN A 87 1.03 14.15 -8.80
N PHE A 88 1.61 15.30 -8.48
CA PHE A 88 2.02 15.67 -7.13
C PHE A 88 1.02 16.67 -6.55
N ILE A 89 0.59 16.43 -5.30
CA ILE A 89 -0.36 17.27 -4.57
C ILE A 89 0.10 17.50 -3.12
N THR A 90 -0.43 18.55 -2.50
CA THR A 90 -0.29 18.73 -1.04
C THR A 90 -1.28 17.83 -0.28
N PRO A 91 -1.11 17.62 1.04
CA PRO A 91 -2.09 16.92 1.88
C PRO A 91 -3.50 17.55 1.88
N GLU A 92 -3.63 18.82 1.49
CA GLU A 92 -4.91 19.52 1.29
C GLU A 92 -5.49 19.34 -0.12
N GLY A 93 -4.85 18.51 -0.96
CA GLY A 93 -5.31 18.20 -2.33
C GLY A 93 -4.92 19.20 -3.41
N LYS A 94 -4.11 20.22 -3.08
CA LYS A 94 -3.68 21.23 -4.05
C LYS A 94 -2.60 20.66 -4.98
N ALA A 95 -2.83 20.75 -6.29
CA ALA A 95 -1.85 20.35 -7.29
C ALA A 95 -0.56 21.20 -7.18
N VAL A 96 0.58 20.52 -7.19
CA VAL A 96 1.92 21.12 -7.11
C VAL A 96 2.63 21.04 -8.45
N ALA A 97 2.69 19.84 -9.03
CA ALA A 97 3.34 19.55 -10.29
C ALA A 97 2.81 18.24 -10.89
N ALA A 98 3.12 18.00 -12.15
CA ALA A 98 2.97 16.70 -12.79
C ALA A 98 4.26 16.34 -13.54
N THR A 99 4.61 15.05 -13.56
CA THR A 99 5.69 14.46 -14.37
C THR A 99 5.04 13.65 -15.48
N GLU A 100 5.25 14.02 -16.74
CA GLU A 100 4.56 13.44 -17.91
C GLU A 100 5.38 12.35 -18.64
N ASP A 101 6.65 12.16 -18.27
CA ASP A 101 7.59 11.25 -18.96
C ASP A 101 7.57 9.81 -18.35
N VAL A 102 6.41 9.34 -17.88
CA VAL A 102 6.24 7.99 -17.33
C VAL A 102 4.98 7.34 -17.90
N PRO A 103 5.07 6.85 -19.16
CA PRO A 103 3.91 6.24 -19.83
C PRO A 103 3.48 4.96 -19.11
N ASN A 104 2.16 4.71 -19.13
CA ASN A 104 1.56 3.51 -18.54
C ASN A 104 2.13 3.18 -17.16
N ASN A 105 2.22 4.22 -16.30
CA ASN A 105 2.77 4.10 -14.95
C ASN A 105 1.87 3.25 -14.05
N ARG A 106 2.48 2.53 -13.10
CA ARG A 106 1.75 1.54 -12.28
C ARG A 106 1.82 1.84 -10.79
N LYS A 107 2.89 1.49 -10.11
CA LYS A 107 3.00 1.59 -8.66
C LYS A 107 4.16 2.47 -8.23
N LEU A 108 4.07 3.00 -7.03
CA LEU A 108 4.94 4.02 -6.48
C LEU A 108 5.60 3.54 -5.19
N CYS A 109 6.88 3.91 -5.00
CA CYS A 109 7.49 3.96 -3.69
C CYS A 109 8.40 5.20 -3.57
N THR A 110 8.92 5.50 -2.37
CA THR A 110 9.74 6.71 -2.15
C THR A 110 10.75 6.51 -1.04
N ASP A 111 11.86 7.24 -1.12
CA ASP A 111 12.84 7.44 -0.04
C ASP A 111 12.70 8.83 0.62
N GLY A 112 11.63 9.57 0.30
CA GLY A 112 11.37 10.93 0.78
C GLY A 112 12.05 12.03 -0.05
N LYS A 113 13.02 11.67 -0.91
CA LYS A 113 13.77 12.57 -1.80
C LYS A 113 13.47 12.30 -3.27
N TYR A 114 13.24 11.04 -3.60
CA TYR A 114 12.85 10.59 -4.92
C TYR A 114 11.55 9.80 -4.84
N VAL A 115 10.78 9.86 -5.90
CA VAL A 115 9.67 8.95 -6.15
C VAL A 115 10.11 7.98 -7.23
N TYR A 116 9.95 6.69 -6.96
CA TYR A 116 10.22 5.61 -7.90
C TYR A 116 8.91 5.06 -8.43
N VAL A 117 8.81 4.90 -9.74
CA VAL A 117 7.56 4.55 -10.44
C VAL A 117 7.82 3.44 -11.41
N THR A 118 7.07 2.36 -11.33
CA THR A 118 7.05 1.33 -12.38
C THR A 118 6.25 1.82 -13.58
N SER A 119 6.71 1.49 -14.77
CA SER A 119 6.10 1.84 -16.05
C SER A 119 6.18 0.65 -17.00
N TYR A 120 5.12 0.38 -17.73
CA TYR A 120 5.13 -0.62 -18.80
C TYR A 120 5.99 -0.21 -20.01
N GLY A 121 6.53 1.01 -20.00
CA GLY A 121 7.47 1.50 -21.00
C GLY A 121 6.81 2.16 -22.20
N HIS A 122 5.59 1.80 -22.51
CA HIS A 122 4.82 2.32 -23.64
C HIS A 122 3.32 2.26 -23.36
N GLU A 123 2.56 3.01 -24.11
CA GLU A 123 1.11 2.84 -24.14
C GLU A 123 0.76 1.49 -24.85
N CYS A 124 -0.26 0.80 -24.35
CA CYS A 124 -0.76 -0.37 -25.05
C CYS A 124 -1.39 0.04 -26.37
N GLU A 125 -0.71 -0.27 -27.48
CA GLU A 125 -1.21 -0.04 -28.83
C GLU A 125 -1.64 -1.34 -29.48
N THR A 126 -2.80 -1.33 -30.13
CA THR A 126 -3.24 -2.41 -30.98
C THR A 126 -3.19 -1.97 -32.44
N VAL A 127 -2.32 -2.57 -33.23
CA VAL A 127 -2.22 -2.32 -34.67
C VAL A 127 -2.63 -3.58 -35.41
N ASN A 128 -3.66 -3.49 -36.27
CA ASN A 128 -4.21 -4.63 -37.05
C ASN A 128 -4.61 -5.83 -36.17
N GLY A 129 -5.03 -5.60 -34.92
CA GLY A 129 -5.42 -6.67 -33.99
C GLY A 129 -4.26 -7.30 -33.21
N THR A 130 -3.03 -6.89 -33.45
CA THR A 130 -1.84 -7.35 -32.69
C THR A 130 -1.48 -6.31 -31.65
N GLN A 131 -1.34 -6.73 -30.40
CA GLN A 131 -0.87 -5.90 -29.32
C GLN A 131 0.66 -6.00 -29.26
N TYR A 132 1.33 -4.85 -29.11
CA TYR A 132 2.78 -4.77 -29.01
C TYR A 132 3.21 -4.50 -27.58
N PHE A 133 4.26 -5.16 -27.13
CA PHE A 133 4.83 -5.01 -25.80
C PHE A 133 6.33 -4.78 -25.88
N GLU A 134 6.80 -3.98 -24.95
CA GLU A 134 8.22 -3.72 -24.72
C GLU A 134 8.52 -3.98 -23.25
N LYS A 135 9.78 -4.15 -22.91
CA LYS A 135 10.19 -4.20 -21.51
C LYS A 135 9.88 -2.89 -20.82
N GLY A 136 9.39 -3.02 -19.61
CA GLY A 136 9.11 -1.87 -18.77
C GLY A 136 10.35 -1.34 -18.06
N PHE A 137 10.15 -0.29 -17.32
CA PHE A 137 11.21 0.35 -16.55
C PHE A 137 10.74 0.89 -15.20
N VAL A 138 11.68 1.22 -14.34
CA VAL A 138 11.46 2.07 -13.16
C VAL A 138 12.00 3.45 -13.45
N ALA A 139 11.16 4.49 -13.28
CA ALA A 139 11.57 5.88 -13.32
C ALA A 139 11.91 6.40 -11.93
N LYS A 140 12.98 7.21 -11.82
CA LYS A 140 13.38 7.94 -10.60
C LYS A 140 13.09 9.42 -10.79
N ILE A 141 12.11 9.96 -10.05
CA ILE A 141 11.66 11.35 -10.12
C ILE A 141 12.20 12.12 -8.92
N ASP A 142 12.88 13.25 -9.14
CA ASP A 142 13.34 14.14 -8.07
C ASP A 142 12.21 15.08 -7.64
N ILE A 143 11.90 15.11 -6.34
CA ILE A 143 10.82 15.95 -5.81
C ILE A 143 11.15 17.46 -5.77
N ASN A 144 12.38 17.86 -6.02
CA ASN A 144 12.76 19.28 -6.07
C ASN A 144 12.37 19.97 -7.37
N ASP A 145 12.37 19.23 -8.49
CA ASP A 145 12.03 19.76 -9.81
C ASP A 145 11.01 18.91 -10.58
N PHE A 146 10.55 17.80 -9.97
CA PHE A 146 9.54 16.89 -10.50
C PHE A 146 9.92 16.29 -11.87
N LYS A 147 11.21 16.07 -12.11
CA LYS A 147 11.72 15.50 -13.36
C LYS A 147 12.28 14.10 -13.16
N VAL A 148 12.11 13.28 -14.18
CA VAL A 148 12.80 11.99 -14.27
C VAL A 148 14.30 12.22 -14.37
N LYS A 149 15.07 11.67 -13.46
CA LYS A 149 16.55 11.76 -13.40
C LYS A 149 17.25 10.55 -13.99
N ALA A 150 16.61 9.41 -13.89
CA ALA A 150 17.11 8.15 -14.42
C ALA A 150 15.96 7.17 -14.63
N THR A 151 16.17 6.22 -15.51
CA THR A 151 15.33 5.05 -15.70
C THR A 151 16.17 3.78 -15.61
N CYS A 152 15.55 2.67 -15.22
CA CYS A 152 16.17 1.36 -15.18
C CYS A 152 15.23 0.35 -15.83
N GLU A 153 15.62 -0.22 -16.98
CA GLU A 153 14.87 -1.28 -17.65
C GLU A 153 14.79 -2.52 -16.74
N VAL A 154 13.63 -3.17 -16.71
CA VAL A 154 13.34 -4.40 -15.96
C VAL A 154 12.67 -5.43 -16.86
N GLY A 155 11.79 -6.28 -16.34
CA GLY A 155 10.99 -7.20 -17.14
C GLY A 155 9.80 -6.56 -17.84
N TYR A 156 8.93 -7.39 -18.38
CA TYR A 156 7.67 -6.94 -18.98
C TYR A 156 6.62 -6.62 -17.91
N GLU A 157 5.84 -5.56 -18.16
CA GLU A 157 4.75 -5.08 -17.31
C GLU A 157 5.09 -5.07 -15.80
N PRO A 158 6.10 -4.30 -15.37
CA PRO A 158 6.46 -4.22 -13.96
C PRO A 158 5.35 -3.55 -13.15
N GLU A 159 4.86 -4.23 -12.12
CA GLU A 159 3.78 -3.80 -11.26
C GLU A 159 4.27 -3.30 -9.90
N GLY A 160 4.20 -4.16 -8.90
CA GLY A 160 4.55 -3.82 -7.53
C GLY A 160 5.99 -3.36 -7.38
N ILE A 161 6.20 -2.35 -6.55
CA ILE A 161 7.52 -1.82 -6.21
C ILE A 161 7.61 -1.53 -4.72
N ALA A 162 8.73 -1.88 -4.11
CA ALA A 162 9.05 -1.55 -2.72
C ALA A 162 10.52 -1.15 -2.59
N LEU A 163 10.82 -0.33 -1.58
CA LEU A 163 12.19 0.11 -1.27
C LEU A 163 12.64 -0.49 0.06
N TYR A 164 13.76 -1.18 0.07
CA TYR A 164 14.40 -1.68 1.28
C TYR A 164 15.92 -1.51 1.21
N ASP A 165 16.50 -0.90 2.24
CA ASP A 165 17.96 -0.70 2.44
C ASP A 165 18.70 -0.16 1.20
N GLY A 166 18.07 0.79 0.48
CA GLY A 166 18.62 1.42 -0.74
C GLY A 166 18.45 0.61 -2.03
N TYR A 167 17.68 -0.48 -1.99
CA TYR A 167 17.34 -1.31 -3.15
C TYR A 167 15.84 -1.30 -3.41
N LEU A 168 15.48 -1.21 -4.69
CA LEU A 168 14.11 -1.38 -5.16
C LEU A 168 13.89 -2.85 -5.52
N PHE A 169 12.76 -3.39 -5.06
CA PHE A 169 12.26 -4.71 -5.43
C PHE A 169 11.06 -4.51 -6.34
N VAL A 170 11.12 -5.04 -7.56
CA VAL A 170 10.14 -4.80 -8.61
C VAL A 170 9.57 -6.12 -9.11
N ALA A 171 8.27 -6.31 -8.96
CA ALA A 171 7.57 -7.48 -9.49
C ALA A 171 7.29 -7.31 -10.99
N ASN A 172 7.77 -8.22 -11.82
CA ASN A 172 7.50 -8.27 -13.25
C ASN A 172 6.37 -9.24 -13.50
N THR A 173 5.28 -8.79 -14.12
CA THR A 173 4.09 -9.62 -14.28
C THR A 173 4.04 -10.31 -15.64
N GLY A 174 4.50 -9.65 -16.70
CA GLY A 174 4.16 -10.05 -18.04
C GLY A 174 2.65 -10.00 -18.30
N GLY A 175 1.94 -8.99 -17.74
CA GLY A 175 0.50 -8.97 -17.47
C GLY A 175 -0.47 -9.17 -18.63
N TYR A 176 -0.03 -9.02 -19.88
CA TYR A 176 -0.85 -9.23 -21.08
C TYR A 176 -0.54 -10.56 -21.77
N ALA A 177 -0.11 -11.57 -21.02
CA ALA A 177 0.15 -12.91 -21.55
C ALA A 177 -1.06 -13.50 -22.29
N GLY A 178 -0.77 -14.42 -23.22
CA GLY A 178 -1.77 -14.98 -24.14
C GLY A 178 -1.86 -14.26 -25.47
N GLN A 179 -1.09 -13.19 -25.68
CA GLN A 179 -0.76 -12.65 -27.00
C GLN A 179 0.38 -13.46 -27.62
N GLU A 180 0.49 -13.49 -28.96
CA GLU A 180 1.34 -14.46 -29.70
C GLU A 180 2.83 -14.47 -29.27
N ASP A 181 3.37 -13.37 -28.73
CA ASP A 181 4.78 -13.24 -28.40
C ASP A 181 5.03 -12.89 -26.92
N HIS A 182 4.07 -13.16 -26.03
CA HIS A 182 4.14 -12.69 -24.65
C HIS A 182 3.69 -13.74 -23.65
N GLU A 183 4.51 -13.94 -22.62
CA GLU A 183 4.25 -14.88 -21.52
C GLU A 183 4.31 -14.16 -20.18
N TYR A 184 3.61 -14.69 -19.17
CA TYR A 184 3.74 -14.18 -17.81
C TYR A 184 5.17 -14.32 -17.30
N GLU A 185 5.68 -13.27 -16.67
CA GLU A 185 6.96 -13.32 -15.98
C GLU A 185 6.81 -13.84 -14.54
N THR A 186 7.94 -14.34 -14.02
CA THR A 186 8.01 -14.95 -12.68
C THR A 186 9.01 -14.22 -11.78
N THR A 187 9.52 -13.07 -12.21
CA THR A 187 10.72 -12.47 -11.60
C THR A 187 10.42 -11.27 -10.72
N VAL A 188 11.24 -11.10 -9.67
CA VAL A 188 11.38 -9.85 -8.92
C VAL A 188 12.76 -9.27 -9.20
N SER A 189 12.83 -8.12 -9.86
CA SER A 189 14.10 -7.41 -10.12
C SER A 189 14.57 -6.65 -8.89
N ILE A 190 15.86 -6.71 -8.60
CA ILE A 190 16.54 -5.94 -7.54
C ILE A 190 17.35 -4.84 -8.19
N ILE A 191 17.02 -3.59 -7.91
CA ILE A 191 17.65 -2.40 -8.48
C ILE A 191 18.34 -1.62 -7.36
N ASN A 192 19.58 -1.24 -7.56
CA ASN A 192 20.21 -0.26 -6.69
C ASN A 192 19.57 1.12 -6.91
N ALA A 193 18.89 1.65 -5.92
CA ALA A 193 18.13 2.90 -6.04
C ALA A 193 19.01 4.14 -6.27
N ASN A 194 20.31 4.07 -5.94
CA ASN A 194 21.22 5.19 -6.17
C ASN A 194 21.73 5.21 -7.63
N SER A 195 22.26 4.09 -8.11
CA SER A 195 22.81 3.98 -9.48
C SER A 195 21.74 3.75 -10.54
N MET A 196 20.53 3.30 -10.17
CA MET A 196 19.47 2.88 -11.07
C MET A 196 19.95 1.77 -12.03
N THR A 197 20.57 0.74 -11.46
CA THR A 197 21.04 -0.45 -12.19
C THR A 197 20.47 -1.71 -11.56
N VAL A 198 20.07 -2.68 -12.39
CA VAL A 198 19.67 -4.01 -11.93
C VAL A 198 20.90 -4.74 -11.40
N GLU A 199 20.84 -5.19 -10.16
CA GLU A 199 21.92 -5.98 -9.52
C GLU A 199 21.57 -7.47 -9.44
N GLY A 200 20.30 -7.84 -9.62
CA GLY A 200 19.87 -9.23 -9.65
C GLY A 200 18.39 -9.39 -9.97
N ASN A 201 18.01 -10.62 -10.27
CA ASN A 201 16.62 -11.03 -10.42
C ASN A 201 16.40 -12.29 -9.58
N ILE A 202 15.27 -12.33 -8.87
CA ILE A 202 14.82 -13.51 -8.15
C ILE A 202 13.73 -14.15 -9.00
N ASP A 203 13.97 -15.37 -9.47
CA ASP A 203 12.95 -16.17 -10.13
C ASP A 203 12.11 -16.88 -9.06
N THR A 204 10.87 -16.48 -8.93
CA THR A 204 9.94 -17.00 -7.94
C THR A 204 9.24 -18.27 -8.39
N GLN A 205 9.33 -18.62 -9.66
CA GLN A 205 8.56 -19.69 -10.32
C GLN A 205 7.04 -19.47 -10.27
N VAL A 206 6.59 -18.29 -9.82
CA VAL A 206 5.19 -17.91 -9.74
C VAL A 206 4.92 -16.87 -10.82
N PRO A 207 4.02 -17.15 -11.78
CA PRO A 207 3.74 -16.23 -12.87
C PRO A 207 2.88 -15.07 -12.39
N ASN A 208 2.90 -13.98 -13.16
CA ASN A 208 1.95 -12.87 -13.01
C ASN A 208 1.94 -12.24 -11.61
N LEU A 209 3.08 -11.76 -11.16
CA LEU A 209 3.23 -11.07 -9.86
C LEU A 209 2.56 -9.69 -9.94
N TYR A 210 1.28 -9.60 -9.62
CA TYR A 210 0.41 -8.49 -9.96
C TYR A 210 -0.01 -7.64 -8.76
N GLY A 211 -0.23 -6.35 -9.02
CA GLY A 211 -0.84 -5.41 -8.11
C GLY A 211 0.15 -4.73 -7.14
N LYS A 212 -0.40 -4.13 -6.09
CA LYS A 212 0.40 -3.41 -5.09
C LYS A 212 1.15 -4.40 -4.20
N MET A 213 2.43 -4.16 -4.03
CA MET A 213 3.28 -4.86 -3.10
C MET A 213 3.18 -4.19 -1.72
N SER A 214 2.74 -4.92 -0.70
CA SER A 214 2.75 -4.43 0.68
C SER A 214 4.08 -4.72 1.35
N GLN A 215 4.53 -3.80 2.20
CA GLN A 215 5.80 -3.89 2.91
C GLN A 215 5.62 -3.78 4.42
N SER A 216 6.27 -4.67 5.15
CA SER A 216 6.40 -4.62 6.61
C SER A 216 7.86 -4.82 7.01
N GLY A 217 8.57 -3.73 7.30
CA GLY A 217 9.99 -3.76 7.56
C GLY A 217 10.78 -4.34 6.38
N GLN A 218 11.43 -5.48 6.59
CA GLN A 218 12.18 -6.20 5.55
C GLN A 218 11.34 -7.17 4.73
N TYR A 219 10.06 -7.33 5.05
CA TYR A 219 9.19 -8.30 4.40
C TYR A 219 8.27 -7.66 3.38
N LEU A 220 8.02 -8.36 2.29
CA LEU A 220 7.08 -7.99 1.23
C LEU A 220 6.00 -9.05 1.11
N CYS A 221 4.78 -8.60 0.79
CA CYS A 221 3.68 -9.45 0.34
C CYS A 221 3.36 -9.11 -1.12
N ILE A 222 3.42 -10.12 -1.99
CA ILE A 222 3.21 -10.00 -3.43
C ILE A 222 2.14 -11.01 -3.83
N ASN A 223 1.07 -10.58 -4.49
CA ASN A 223 0.03 -11.48 -4.96
C ASN A 223 0.26 -11.88 -6.41
N SER A 224 -0.23 -13.06 -6.75
CA SER A 224 -0.33 -13.56 -8.12
C SER A 224 -1.73 -14.10 -8.36
N PRO A 225 -2.47 -13.62 -9.36
CA PRO A 225 -3.72 -14.25 -9.79
C PRO A 225 -3.49 -15.56 -10.57
N GLY A 226 -2.26 -16.02 -10.71
CA GLY A 226 -1.89 -17.15 -11.56
C GLY A 226 -1.98 -16.80 -13.04
N ASP A 227 -2.21 -17.81 -13.88
CA ASP A 227 -2.39 -17.63 -15.32
C ASP A 227 -3.87 -17.56 -15.76
N TYR A 228 -4.76 -17.53 -14.79
CA TYR A 228 -6.23 -17.60 -14.95
C TYR A 228 -6.75 -18.91 -15.55
N TYR A 229 -5.91 -19.90 -15.77
CA TYR A 229 -6.26 -21.21 -16.35
C TYR A 229 -5.79 -22.37 -15.45
N GLU A 230 -4.56 -22.83 -15.61
CA GLU A 230 -4.04 -24.03 -14.95
C GLU A 230 -3.25 -23.72 -13.68
N ILE A 231 -2.54 -22.57 -13.64
CA ILE A 231 -1.73 -22.17 -12.50
C ILE A 231 -2.60 -21.35 -11.54
N PRO A 232 -2.83 -21.84 -10.33
CA PRO A 232 -3.72 -21.17 -9.38
C PRO A 232 -3.09 -19.89 -8.84
N ALA A 233 -3.95 -18.99 -8.36
CA ALA A 233 -3.53 -17.81 -7.63
C ALA A 233 -2.77 -18.17 -6.34
N SER A 234 -1.84 -17.30 -5.97
CA SER A 234 -1.00 -17.47 -4.80
C SER A 234 -0.54 -16.12 -4.23
N SER A 235 0.07 -16.16 -3.06
CA SER A 235 0.71 -15.00 -2.43
C SER A 235 2.12 -15.37 -2.02
N LEU A 236 3.08 -14.52 -2.33
CA LEU A 236 4.47 -14.66 -1.90
C LEU A 236 4.76 -13.77 -0.70
N ILE A 237 5.41 -14.34 0.30
CA ILE A 237 6.04 -13.59 1.38
C ILE A 237 7.54 -13.64 1.14
N MET A 238 8.18 -12.46 0.99
CA MET A 238 9.60 -12.34 0.68
C MET A 238 10.34 -11.59 1.78
N ASP A 239 11.54 -12.04 2.11
CA ASP A 239 12.49 -11.36 3.00
C ASP A 239 13.56 -10.67 2.15
N CYS A 240 13.47 -9.34 2.01
CA CYS A 240 14.42 -8.52 1.25
C CYS A 240 15.87 -8.66 1.74
N LYS A 241 16.05 -8.80 3.06
CA LYS A 241 17.39 -8.92 3.64
C LYS A 241 18.07 -10.23 3.29
N LYS A 242 17.32 -11.33 3.23
CA LYS A 242 17.81 -12.61 2.73
C LYS A 242 18.07 -12.55 1.23
N ALA A 243 17.15 -11.92 0.48
CA ALA A 243 17.29 -11.70 -0.96
C ALA A 243 18.60 -11.00 -1.32
N LEU A 244 18.94 -9.90 -0.64
CA LEU A 244 20.20 -9.16 -0.85
C LEU A 244 21.47 -9.95 -0.51
N LYS A 245 21.33 -11.06 0.23
CA LYS A 245 22.45 -11.97 0.52
C LYS A 245 22.51 -13.19 -0.39
N GLY A 246 21.54 -13.35 -1.30
CA GLY A 246 21.41 -14.54 -2.14
C GLY A 246 21.00 -15.79 -1.36
N GLU A 247 20.33 -15.62 -0.21
CA GLU A 247 19.78 -16.70 0.62
C GLU A 247 18.37 -17.08 0.14
N ASP A 248 17.86 -18.25 0.60
CA ASP A 248 16.44 -18.65 0.43
C ASP A 248 15.53 -17.62 1.10
N CYS A 249 14.80 -16.84 0.29
CA CYS A 249 14.24 -15.56 0.73
C CYS A 249 12.72 -15.43 0.61
N PHE A 250 12.00 -16.42 0.07
CA PHE A 250 10.55 -16.32 -0.07
C PHE A 250 9.83 -17.64 0.21
N VAL A 251 8.55 -17.51 0.53
CA VAL A 251 7.61 -18.62 0.68
C VAL A 251 6.36 -18.30 -0.14
N THR A 252 5.89 -19.25 -0.93
CA THR A 252 4.65 -19.18 -1.70
C THR A 252 3.52 -19.83 -0.92
N LEU A 253 2.42 -19.11 -0.76
CA LEU A 253 1.21 -19.56 -0.10
C LEU A 253 0.10 -19.74 -1.13
N SER A 254 -0.59 -20.88 -1.11
CA SER A 254 -1.80 -21.08 -1.93
C SER A 254 -2.90 -20.15 -1.42
N SER A 255 -3.31 -19.18 -2.23
CA SER A 255 -4.36 -18.23 -1.88
C SER A 255 -4.91 -17.58 -3.12
N PRO A 256 -6.23 -17.64 -3.38
CA PRO A 256 -6.88 -16.87 -4.44
C PRO A 256 -7.07 -15.39 -4.11
N ALA A 257 -6.56 -14.90 -2.97
CA ALA A 257 -6.63 -13.49 -2.59
C ALA A 257 -5.85 -12.61 -3.57
N THR A 258 -6.42 -11.46 -3.91
CA THR A 258 -5.88 -10.53 -4.93
C THR A 258 -5.46 -9.19 -4.36
N TYR A 259 -5.84 -8.88 -3.12
CA TYR A 259 -5.51 -7.64 -2.44
C TYR A 259 -4.77 -7.90 -1.14
N ASN A 260 -3.80 -7.07 -0.84
CA ASN A 260 -3.03 -7.14 0.38
C ASN A 260 -2.78 -5.75 0.98
N CYS A 261 -2.62 -5.71 2.29
CA CYS A 261 -2.16 -4.52 3.01
C CYS A 261 -1.39 -4.92 4.26
N THR A 262 -0.65 -3.97 4.83
CA THR A 262 0.06 -4.14 6.10
C THR A 262 -0.84 -3.70 7.24
N THR A 263 -0.95 -4.49 8.29
CA THR A 263 -1.69 -4.17 9.51
C THR A 263 -0.84 -3.34 10.46
N LEU A 264 -1.48 -2.73 11.47
CA LEU A 264 -0.80 -1.86 12.44
C LEU A 264 0.30 -2.58 13.25
N ASP A 265 0.16 -3.88 13.47
CA ASP A 265 1.14 -4.72 14.18
C ASP A 265 2.22 -5.32 13.26
N GLY A 266 2.22 -4.96 11.97
CA GLY A 266 3.23 -5.37 11.00
C GLY A 266 2.98 -6.71 10.33
N ARG A 267 1.81 -7.30 10.50
CA ARG A 267 1.35 -8.46 9.74
C ARG A 267 0.88 -8.03 8.35
N PHE A 268 0.64 -8.99 7.47
CA PHE A 268 -0.08 -8.77 6.24
C PHE A 268 -1.52 -9.30 6.36
N LEU A 269 -2.46 -8.48 5.91
CA LEU A 269 -3.84 -8.89 5.67
C LEU A 269 -4.00 -9.08 4.17
N ILE A 270 -4.42 -10.28 3.74
CA ILE A 270 -4.75 -10.57 2.35
C ILE A 270 -6.20 -11.00 2.23
N VAL A 271 -6.87 -10.49 1.20
CA VAL A 271 -8.30 -10.68 0.96
C VAL A 271 -8.56 -10.71 -0.54
N GLY A 272 -9.55 -11.47 -0.95
CA GLY A 272 -10.09 -11.43 -2.31
C GLY A 272 -10.34 -12.81 -2.88
N SER A 273 -10.58 -12.82 -4.18
CA SER A 273 -10.72 -14.04 -4.99
C SER A 273 -10.13 -13.81 -6.37
N SER A 274 -9.60 -14.85 -6.98
CA SER A 274 -9.11 -14.80 -8.35
C SER A 274 -10.15 -15.37 -9.30
N PHE A 275 -10.12 -14.90 -10.54
CA PHE A 275 -10.93 -15.44 -11.64
C PHE A 275 -10.24 -16.65 -12.28
N SER A 276 -11.01 -17.65 -12.68
CA SER A 276 -10.53 -18.78 -13.48
C SER A 276 -11.41 -18.97 -14.73
N TYR A 277 -10.79 -19.01 -15.89
CA TYR A 277 -11.49 -19.33 -17.15
C TYR A 277 -11.92 -20.79 -17.23
N ILE A 278 -11.18 -21.70 -16.57
CA ILE A 278 -11.54 -23.13 -16.52
C ILE A 278 -12.81 -23.33 -15.71
N GLU A 279 -12.89 -22.69 -14.54
CA GLU A 279 -14.06 -22.78 -13.65
C GLU A 279 -15.18 -21.85 -14.09
N GLY A 280 -14.90 -20.88 -14.98
CA GLY A 280 -15.86 -19.94 -15.53
C GLY A 280 -16.35 -18.90 -14.53
N GLY A 281 -15.53 -18.54 -13.54
CA GLY A 281 -15.91 -17.59 -12.51
C GLY A 281 -14.81 -17.26 -11.51
N TYR A 282 -15.21 -16.53 -10.46
CA TYR A 282 -14.34 -16.24 -9.33
C TYR A 282 -14.34 -17.39 -8.33
N ALA A 283 -13.17 -17.68 -7.76
CA ALA A 283 -13.04 -18.58 -6.62
C ALA A 283 -13.80 -18.03 -5.39
N ASP A 284 -14.02 -18.88 -4.39
CA ASP A 284 -14.55 -18.41 -3.12
C ASP A 284 -13.64 -17.34 -2.51
N LEU A 285 -14.25 -16.36 -1.82
CA LEU A 285 -13.52 -15.32 -1.10
C LEU A 285 -12.60 -15.96 -0.07
N THR A 286 -11.31 -15.65 -0.17
CA THR A 286 -10.31 -16.04 0.82
C THR A 286 -9.79 -14.82 1.57
N TYR A 287 -9.36 -15.07 2.79
CA TYR A 287 -8.74 -14.07 3.64
C TYR A 287 -7.77 -14.76 4.61
N MET A 288 -6.69 -14.10 4.89
CA MET A 288 -5.75 -14.54 5.94
C MET A 288 -4.95 -13.37 6.49
N THR A 289 -4.51 -13.53 7.74
CA THR A 289 -3.54 -12.65 8.37
C THR A 289 -2.23 -13.41 8.48
N ILE A 290 -1.13 -12.79 8.08
CA ILE A 290 0.18 -13.42 7.94
C ILE A 290 1.20 -12.71 8.82
N ASP A 291 1.85 -13.46 9.73
CA ASP A 291 3.10 -13.05 10.37
C ASP A 291 4.25 -13.38 9.42
N PRO A 292 4.84 -12.39 8.73
CA PRO A 292 5.82 -12.67 7.69
C PRO A 292 7.11 -13.30 8.23
N GLY A 293 7.50 -12.96 9.46
CA GLY A 293 8.69 -13.54 10.10
C GLY A 293 8.53 -15.03 10.36
N LEU A 294 7.41 -15.40 10.96
CA LEU A 294 7.11 -16.82 11.23
C LEU A 294 6.93 -17.62 9.95
N VAL A 295 6.28 -17.05 8.92
CA VAL A 295 6.13 -17.73 7.61
C VAL A 295 7.50 -18.02 6.99
N ILE A 296 8.40 -17.06 6.95
CA ILE A 296 9.75 -17.23 6.36
C ILE A 296 10.59 -18.22 7.18
N GLU A 297 10.55 -18.13 8.52
CA GLU A 297 11.32 -19.03 9.40
C GLU A 297 10.82 -20.46 9.37
N SER A 298 9.53 -20.66 9.32
CA SER A 298 8.88 -21.97 9.29
C SER A 298 8.68 -22.56 7.90
N LYS A 299 9.06 -21.84 6.84
CA LYS A 299 8.79 -22.21 5.44
C LYS A 299 7.30 -22.41 5.13
N GLY A 300 6.46 -21.59 5.76
CA GLY A 300 5.01 -21.58 5.55
C GLY A 300 4.22 -22.51 6.48
N GLU A 301 4.88 -23.22 7.41
CA GLU A 301 4.17 -24.10 8.36
C GLU A 301 3.48 -23.33 9.49
N GLN A 302 3.91 -22.11 9.79
CA GLN A 302 3.37 -21.27 10.86
C GLN A 302 3.21 -19.81 10.38
N GLY A 303 2.47 -19.02 11.16
CA GLY A 303 2.30 -17.59 10.91
C GLY A 303 1.15 -17.26 9.98
N ILE A 304 0.25 -18.19 9.70
CA ILE A 304 -0.94 -18.01 8.86
C ILE A 304 -2.17 -18.20 9.73
N GLU A 305 -3.06 -17.21 9.74
CA GLU A 305 -4.34 -17.26 10.43
C GLU A 305 -5.45 -16.99 9.41
N GLU A 306 -6.34 -17.96 9.19
CA GLU A 306 -7.48 -17.88 8.28
C GLU A 306 -8.72 -17.27 8.95
N THR A 307 -8.53 -16.42 9.92
CA THR A 307 -9.60 -15.75 10.68
C THR A 307 -9.41 -14.26 10.68
N LEU A 308 -10.50 -13.51 10.56
CA LEU A 308 -10.53 -12.06 10.71
C LEU A 308 -11.41 -11.67 11.90
N PRO A 309 -11.12 -10.54 12.54
CA PRO A 309 -11.87 -10.12 13.71
C PRO A 309 -13.28 -9.61 13.35
N GLY A 310 -14.19 -9.67 14.33
CA GLY A 310 -15.50 -9.03 14.27
C GLY A 310 -16.40 -9.55 13.15
N THR A 311 -17.08 -8.62 12.45
CA THR A 311 -17.97 -8.92 11.33
C THR A 311 -17.28 -8.84 9.96
N LEU A 312 -15.99 -8.54 9.93
CA LEU A 312 -15.23 -8.27 8.70
C LEU A 312 -15.41 -9.34 7.62
N VAL A 313 -15.34 -10.62 8.01
CA VAL A 313 -15.53 -11.75 7.08
C VAL A 313 -16.92 -11.73 6.45
N THR A 314 -17.96 -11.55 7.27
CA THR A 314 -19.35 -11.54 6.79
C THR A 314 -19.58 -10.35 5.87
N ASP A 315 -19.08 -9.18 6.26
CA ASP A 315 -19.26 -7.95 5.48
C ASP A 315 -18.50 -8.02 4.13
N LEU A 316 -17.31 -8.63 4.09
CA LEU A 316 -16.56 -8.88 2.85
C LEU A 316 -17.30 -9.85 1.93
N ALA A 317 -17.93 -10.90 2.48
CA ALA A 317 -18.70 -11.87 1.71
C ALA A 317 -19.99 -11.26 1.11
N ASP A 318 -20.51 -10.19 1.71
CA ASP A 318 -21.66 -9.45 1.19
C ASP A 318 -21.30 -8.45 0.06
N MET A 319 -20.02 -8.26 -0.23
CA MET A 319 -19.58 -7.41 -1.34
C MET A 319 -19.83 -8.10 -2.67
N THR A 320 -20.28 -7.33 -3.65
CA THR A 320 -20.48 -7.82 -5.02
C THR A 320 -19.15 -8.11 -5.71
N GLN A 321 -18.22 -7.14 -5.58
CA GLN A 321 -16.90 -7.21 -6.15
C GLN A 321 -15.89 -6.53 -5.23
N PRO A 322 -15.28 -7.26 -4.28
CA PRO A 322 -14.19 -6.73 -3.47
C PRO A 322 -13.08 -6.16 -4.37
N TYR A 323 -12.65 -4.91 -4.11
CA TYR A 323 -11.75 -4.20 -5.02
C TYR A 323 -10.51 -3.60 -4.34
N GLY A 324 -10.48 -3.55 -3.03
CA GLY A 324 -9.33 -3.10 -2.25
C GLY A 324 -9.51 -3.33 -0.77
N ILE A 325 -8.40 -3.49 -0.06
CA ILE A 325 -8.31 -3.60 1.40
C ILE A 325 -7.18 -2.70 1.91
N TYR A 326 -7.40 -2.05 3.03
CA TYR A 326 -6.43 -1.14 3.60
C TYR A 326 -6.58 -1.06 5.12
N VAL A 327 -5.46 -0.97 5.82
CA VAL A 327 -5.43 -0.66 7.25
C VAL A 327 -4.73 0.66 7.45
N ASN A 328 -5.40 1.60 8.14
CA ASN A 328 -4.81 2.88 8.48
C ASN A 328 -3.59 2.67 9.40
N PRO A 329 -2.36 3.04 8.96
CA PRO A 329 -1.14 2.78 9.73
C PRO A 329 -1.03 3.61 11.01
N TYR A 330 -1.92 4.58 11.23
CA TYR A 330 -1.91 5.45 12.40
C TYR A 330 -2.92 5.03 13.47
N THR A 331 -4.04 4.42 13.05
CA THR A 331 -5.18 4.16 13.94
C THR A 331 -5.60 2.69 13.97
N GLY A 332 -5.21 1.91 12.97
CA GLY A 332 -5.61 0.52 12.83
C GLY A 332 -7.03 0.31 12.29
N TYR A 333 -7.77 1.38 11.96
CA TYR A 333 -9.05 1.23 11.28
C TYR A 333 -8.88 0.53 9.94
N ILE A 334 -9.82 -0.36 9.63
CA ILE A 334 -9.79 -1.17 8.41
C ILE A 334 -10.76 -0.57 7.40
N TYR A 335 -10.35 -0.52 6.15
CA TYR A 335 -11.14 -0.04 5.03
C TYR A 335 -11.16 -1.10 3.93
N GLY A 336 -12.30 -1.28 3.28
CA GLY A 336 -12.44 -2.14 2.12
C GLY A 336 -13.36 -1.48 1.10
N THR A 337 -13.21 -1.86 -0.16
CA THR A 337 -14.04 -1.34 -1.23
C THR A 337 -14.72 -2.42 -2.04
N ASP A 338 -15.90 -2.08 -2.54
CA ASP A 338 -16.70 -2.89 -3.44
C ASP A 338 -16.90 -2.10 -4.75
N ALA A 339 -16.41 -2.62 -5.87
CA ALA A 339 -16.57 -2.00 -7.19
C ALA A 339 -17.96 -2.24 -7.78
N GLY A 340 -18.76 -3.13 -7.20
CA GLY A 340 -20.09 -3.47 -7.69
C GLY A 340 -20.08 -4.06 -9.09
N SER A 341 -20.62 -3.33 -10.08
CA SER A 341 -20.69 -3.76 -11.48
C SER A 341 -19.53 -3.27 -12.35
N TYR A 342 -18.50 -2.61 -11.77
CA TYR A 342 -17.39 -1.95 -12.45
C TYR A 342 -17.74 -0.71 -13.29
N ASP A 343 -18.99 -0.51 -13.65
CA ASP A 343 -19.48 0.63 -14.46
C ASP A 343 -20.32 1.63 -13.66
N GLY A 344 -20.69 1.25 -12.45
CA GLY A 344 -21.49 2.04 -11.50
C GLY A 344 -20.66 2.56 -10.33
N ALA A 345 -21.35 3.29 -9.45
CA ALA A 345 -20.75 3.76 -8.21
C ALA A 345 -20.44 2.58 -7.27
N GLY A 346 -19.23 2.58 -6.74
CA GLY A 346 -18.79 1.62 -5.73
C GLY A 346 -19.14 2.02 -4.30
N PHE A 347 -18.65 1.24 -3.36
CA PHE A 347 -18.83 1.48 -1.93
C PHE A 347 -17.50 1.40 -1.19
N LEU A 348 -17.38 2.24 -0.15
CA LEU A 348 -16.33 2.21 0.86
C LEU A 348 -16.92 1.68 2.16
N TYR A 349 -16.32 0.66 2.72
CA TYR A 349 -16.63 0.13 4.05
C TYR A 349 -15.55 0.57 5.03
N GLN A 350 -15.97 0.85 6.26
CA GLN A 350 -15.06 1.19 7.36
C GLN A 350 -15.36 0.29 8.55
N TRP A 351 -14.33 -0.34 9.13
CA TRP A 351 -14.41 -1.13 10.36
C TRP A 351 -13.47 -0.59 11.43
N THR A 352 -13.82 -0.84 12.67
CA THR A 352 -12.90 -0.64 13.80
C THR A 352 -11.66 -1.56 13.67
N PRO A 353 -10.58 -1.33 14.43
CA PRO A 353 -9.46 -2.28 14.51
C PRO A 353 -9.85 -3.68 14.97
N GLN A 354 -11.01 -3.83 15.63
CA GLN A 354 -11.58 -5.11 16.05
C GLN A 354 -12.50 -5.74 14.98
N GLY A 355 -12.62 -5.14 13.80
CA GLY A 355 -13.41 -5.66 12.69
C GLY A 355 -14.91 -5.44 12.81
N GLU A 356 -15.35 -4.49 13.64
CA GLU A 356 -16.77 -4.12 13.74
C GLU A 356 -17.11 -3.07 12.70
N LEU A 357 -18.14 -3.32 11.88
CA LEU A 357 -18.57 -2.40 10.82
C LEU A 357 -19.06 -1.07 11.42
N MET A 358 -18.44 0.02 10.99
CA MET A 358 -18.82 1.38 11.36
C MET A 358 -19.73 2.04 10.32
N GLY A 359 -19.52 1.75 9.04
CA GLY A 359 -20.31 2.33 7.97
C GLY A 359 -19.99 1.79 6.59
N LYS A 360 -20.97 1.99 5.68
CA LYS A 360 -20.88 1.74 4.25
C LYS A 360 -21.25 3.02 3.51
N HIS A 361 -20.35 3.52 2.69
CA HIS A 361 -20.48 4.82 2.04
C HIS A 361 -20.41 4.67 0.52
N LYS A 362 -21.33 5.33 -0.19
CA LYS A 362 -21.29 5.35 -1.64
C LYS A 362 -20.14 6.24 -2.11
N VAL A 363 -19.28 5.68 -2.98
CA VAL A 363 -18.15 6.37 -3.59
C VAL A 363 -18.25 6.31 -5.13
N TYR A 364 -17.20 6.70 -5.84
CA TYR A 364 -17.22 6.70 -7.30
C TYR A 364 -16.86 5.31 -7.88
N ILE A 365 -16.63 5.23 -9.17
CA ILE A 365 -16.43 3.99 -9.95
C ILE A 365 -15.05 3.44 -9.68
N ASN A 366 -14.94 2.13 -9.44
CA ASN A 366 -13.69 1.39 -9.23
C ASN A 366 -12.78 2.00 -8.15
N PRO A 367 -13.26 2.03 -6.88
CA PRO A 367 -12.49 2.59 -5.77
C PRO A 367 -11.42 1.59 -5.30
N GLY A 368 -10.13 1.79 -5.64
CA GLY A 368 -9.10 0.75 -5.45
C GLY A 368 -7.92 1.11 -4.56
N HIS A 369 -7.54 2.40 -4.45
CA HIS A 369 -6.25 2.75 -3.86
C HIS A 369 -6.38 3.79 -2.75
N PHE A 370 -5.72 3.52 -1.62
CA PHE A 370 -5.91 4.25 -0.38
C PHE A 370 -4.63 4.94 0.08
N LEU A 371 -4.82 6.10 0.72
CA LEU A 371 -3.83 6.75 1.55
C LEU A 371 -4.49 7.34 2.79
N ALA A 372 -4.04 6.95 3.98
CA ALA A 372 -4.37 7.65 5.21
C ALA A 372 -3.45 8.86 5.39
N LEU A 373 -4.03 10.02 5.68
CA LEU A 373 -3.25 11.17 6.11
C LEU A 373 -2.91 11.03 7.59
N PRO A 374 -1.68 11.39 8.00
CA PRO A 374 -1.30 11.34 9.40
C PRO A 374 -2.15 12.30 10.24
N PRO A 375 -2.41 11.98 11.52
CA PRO A 375 -3.12 12.87 12.42
C PRO A 375 -2.36 14.18 12.61
N ASP A 376 -3.09 15.26 12.94
CA ASP A 376 -2.51 16.58 13.14
C ASP A 376 -1.39 16.55 14.19
N GLY A 377 -0.30 17.21 13.88
CA GLY A 377 0.88 17.24 14.74
C GLY A 377 1.78 15.99 14.67
N TYR A 378 1.46 14.99 13.85
CA TYR A 378 2.27 13.80 13.68
C TYR A 378 3.73 14.13 13.33
N TRP A 379 3.95 14.96 12.32
CA TRP A 379 5.28 15.37 11.89
C TRP A 379 5.98 16.28 12.90
N ASN A 380 5.25 17.15 13.61
CA ASN A 380 5.80 18.04 14.63
C ASN A 380 6.33 17.29 15.86
N GLY A 381 5.85 16.06 16.09
CA GLY A 381 6.33 15.19 17.17
C GLY A 381 7.58 14.37 16.80
N MET A 382 8.02 14.42 15.55
CA MET A 382 9.16 13.66 15.06
C MET A 382 10.43 14.50 15.06
N GLN A 383 11.50 13.97 15.67
CA GLN A 383 12.84 14.50 15.54
C GLN A 383 13.74 13.41 14.96
N SER A 384 14.39 13.69 13.83
CA SER A 384 15.44 12.82 13.32
C SER A 384 16.68 12.94 14.20
N ILE A 385 17.27 11.83 14.60
CA ILE A 385 18.55 11.78 15.31
C ILE A 385 19.59 11.36 14.29
N HIS A 386 20.55 12.22 14.00
CA HIS A 386 21.74 11.84 13.25
C HIS A 386 22.68 11.04 14.15
N ASP A 387 23.22 9.91 13.65
CA ASP A 387 23.97 8.87 14.36
C ASP A 387 25.25 9.34 15.12
N SER A 388 25.69 10.58 14.96
CA SER A 388 27.00 11.03 15.45
C SER A 388 27.06 11.44 16.92
N GLU A 389 25.92 11.54 17.63
CA GLU A 389 25.90 12.06 19.03
C GLU A 389 25.06 11.23 20.03
N PHE A 390 24.70 10.00 19.73
CA PHE A 390 23.83 9.25 20.61
C PHE A 390 24.59 8.45 21.66
N THR A 391 24.77 9.02 22.84
CA THR A 391 25.20 8.27 24.02
C THR A 391 24.00 7.85 24.84
N ILE A 392 23.73 6.53 24.88
CA ILE A 392 22.63 5.96 25.67
C ILE A 392 23.01 6.07 27.15
N HIS A 393 22.44 7.03 27.84
CA HIS A 393 22.41 7.01 29.30
C HIS A 393 21.14 6.28 29.76
N ASN A 394 21.23 5.50 30.82
CA ASN A 394 20.30 4.57 31.49
C ASN A 394 18.79 4.92 31.55
N ASP A 395 18.24 5.67 30.62
CA ASP A 395 16.83 6.00 30.55
C ASP A 395 16.05 4.91 29.81
N ALA A 396 14.93 4.52 30.35
CA ALA A 396 14.07 3.52 29.74
C ALA A 396 13.52 4.02 28.39
N ILE A 397 13.63 3.18 27.37
CA ILE A 397 13.11 3.41 26.02
C ILE A 397 11.82 2.61 25.88
N TYR A 398 10.81 3.22 25.28
CA TYR A 398 9.50 2.60 25.08
C TYR A 398 9.13 2.66 23.58
N ASP A 399 8.42 1.63 23.10
CA ASP A 399 7.78 1.67 21.78
C ASP A 399 6.53 2.59 21.78
N ILE A 400 5.92 2.77 20.63
CA ILE A 400 4.71 3.60 20.49
C ILE A 400 3.50 3.05 21.27
N MET A 401 3.55 1.77 21.66
CA MET A 401 2.55 1.10 22.47
C MET A 401 2.85 1.22 23.98
N GLY A 402 3.90 1.94 24.36
CA GLY A 402 4.32 2.12 25.75
C GLY A 402 5.05 0.92 26.35
N ARG A 403 5.49 -0.06 25.56
CA ARG A 403 6.26 -1.21 26.03
C ARG A 403 7.74 -0.84 26.14
N ARG A 404 8.37 -1.21 27.25
CA ARG A 404 9.80 -0.99 27.44
C ARG A 404 10.60 -1.84 26.44
N ILE A 405 11.50 -1.18 25.69
CA ILE A 405 12.38 -1.82 24.72
C ILE A 405 13.77 -1.93 25.31
N ASP A 406 14.44 -3.07 25.07
CA ASP A 406 15.85 -3.23 25.38
C ASP A 406 16.69 -2.38 24.42
N SER A 407 17.65 -1.63 24.97
CA SER A 407 18.52 -0.71 24.21
C SER A 407 19.32 -1.42 23.10
N THR A 408 19.53 -2.72 23.20
CA THR A 408 20.22 -3.52 22.19
C THR A 408 19.36 -3.77 20.93
N LEU A 409 18.03 -3.66 21.03
CA LEU A 409 17.10 -3.86 19.91
C LEU A 409 16.92 -2.58 19.08
N CYS A 410 17.24 -1.40 19.63
CA CYS A 410 17.08 -0.11 18.94
C CYS A 410 18.10 0.12 17.80
N THR A 411 19.13 -0.71 17.66
CA THR A 411 20.22 -0.50 16.69
C THR A 411 19.97 -1.20 15.33
N ARG A 412 18.85 -1.90 15.13
CA ARG A 412 18.66 -2.79 13.98
C ARG A 412 17.57 -2.42 13.00
N HIS A 413 16.66 -1.50 13.32
CA HIS A 413 15.55 -1.15 12.41
C HIS A 413 15.16 0.31 12.58
N SER A 414 14.59 0.93 11.53
CA SER A 414 13.91 2.22 11.61
C SER A 414 12.76 2.07 12.62
N SER A 415 12.99 2.51 13.86
CA SER A 415 12.02 2.33 14.93
C SER A 415 11.58 3.70 15.43
N LEU A 416 10.29 3.91 15.50
CA LEU A 416 9.74 5.03 16.24
C LEU A 416 9.78 4.69 17.74
N ILE A 417 10.47 5.51 18.53
CA ILE A 417 10.53 5.35 19.97
C ILE A 417 10.05 6.61 20.69
N ILE A 418 9.56 6.43 21.90
CA ILE A 418 9.18 7.54 22.79
C ILE A 418 10.15 7.58 23.96
N ARG A 419 10.80 8.74 24.14
CA ARG A 419 11.68 9.00 25.27
C ARG A 419 11.34 10.38 25.88
N ASN A 420 11.12 10.44 27.18
CA ASN A 420 10.72 11.68 27.87
C ASN A 420 9.54 12.42 27.21
N GLY A 421 8.55 11.67 26.71
CA GLY A 421 7.37 12.20 26.02
C GLY A 421 7.61 12.73 24.60
N LYS A 422 8.84 12.63 24.06
CA LYS A 422 9.18 13.00 22.68
C LYS A 422 9.31 11.76 21.81
N LYS A 423 8.88 11.87 20.56
CA LYS A 423 8.99 10.82 19.54
C LYS A 423 10.30 10.97 18.78
N TYR A 424 10.98 9.87 18.52
CA TYR A 424 12.24 9.81 17.78
C TYR A 424 12.13 8.73 16.69
N ILE A 425 12.62 9.05 15.49
CA ILE A 425 12.80 8.08 14.41
C ILE A 425 14.28 7.83 14.25
N PHE A 426 14.68 6.56 14.26
CA PHE A 426 16.02 6.14 13.86
C PHE A 426 15.99 5.82 12.37
N ASN A 427 16.63 6.66 11.57
CA ASN A 427 16.97 6.34 10.18
C ASN A 427 18.44 5.89 10.17
N LYS A 428 18.69 4.69 9.67
CA LYS A 428 20.04 4.26 9.29
C LYS A 428 20.35 4.71 7.89
#